data_39618322e8688c40ea5505c61cd38510
#
_entry.id   39618322e8688c40ea5505c61cd38510
#
_cell.length_a   1.000
_cell.length_b   1.000
_cell.length_c   1.000
_cell.angle_alpha   90.00
_cell.angle_beta   90.00
_cell.angle_gamma   90.00
#
_symmetry.space_group_name_H-M   'P 1'
#
loop_
_entity.id
_entity.type
_entity.pdbx_description
1 polymer ?
#
loop_
_entity_poly.entity_id
_entity_poly.type
_entity_poly.pdbx_seq_one_letter_code
_entity_poly.pdbx_strand_id
1 'polypeptide(L)'
;MLSDMILNNVWTRIKREHGLYRYNPSGQYFARVRFKGKLYRKKLKAGDLALAKRKLREFKNDLERTDASKGNKSFAKVLQDYAETLQGAESTLANKLAVIANLKETWFGVDSLPLRTIEHSQVSTWLNKHYGNWSAAYYNLALSVIRSVFDLAIADDIISPDKNPAKGLKYRKRAKPIRPTPTFEQFKQIVADIRAQRFNADAEQSGDFVEFLGLAGLGQAEATSIKRSDVDLQAGRIIVYRHKTDVGFAISIYPQLRPLIEKLCEGKAHNTRLFSINEARKALANSCKRLGFPSFTHRSLRRMFITRAIQKGVDVKVIAEWQGHRDGGKLILQTYSHVNPVHSNRMAQLMSDAEPENVVRMRRADLIMMTSSQHVYEVRPRKDDRGADLISDVLPPPMKGK
;
A
#
# COMPACT_ATOMS: atom_id res chain seq x y z
N MET A 1 -56.51 2.58 42.83
CA MET A 1 -55.94 3.53 43.78
C MET A 1 -54.87 2.96 44.73
N LEU A 2 -54.97 1.70 45.22
CA LEU A 2 -53.92 1.13 46.07
C LEU A 2 -52.61 0.75 45.34
N SER A 3 -52.65 0.44 44.04
CA SER A 3 -51.46 0.11 43.24
C SER A 3 -50.55 1.33 42.96
N ASP A 4 -51.12 2.52 42.85
CA ASP A 4 -50.36 3.76 42.59
C ASP A 4 -49.69 4.33 43.84
N MET A 5 -50.24 4.06 45.02
CA MET A 5 -49.63 4.47 46.30
C MET A 5 -48.39 3.63 46.68
N ILE A 6 -48.37 2.34 46.34
CA ILE A 6 -47.23 1.45 46.60
C ILE A 6 -46.03 1.79 45.68
N LEU A 7 -46.31 2.19 44.43
CA LEU A 7 -45.30 2.65 43.49
C LEU A 7 -44.55 3.92 43.95
N ASN A 8 -45.23 4.82 44.66
CA ASN A 8 -44.63 6.07 45.10
C ASN A 8 -43.59 5.92 46.21
N ASN A 9 -43.60 4.85 46.98
CA ASN A 9 -42.61 4.64 48.04
C ASN A 9 -41.34 3.90 47.61
N VAL A 10 -41.39 3.18 46.49
CA VAL A 10 -40.26 2.38 45.98
C VAL A 10 -39.39 3.21 45.02
N TRP A 11 -39.99 4.15 44.33
CA TRP A 11 -39.30 4.98 43.32
C TRP A 11 -39.43 6.46 43.59
N THR A 12 -38.32 7.17 43.73
CA THR A 12 -38.29 8.64 43.82
C THR A 12 -37.91 9.27 42.49
N ARG A 13 -38.78 10.08 41.93
CA ARG A 13 -38.45 10.90 40.77
C ARG A 13 -37.55 12.09 41.19
N ILE A 14 -36.43 12.29 40.55
CA ILE A 14 -35.55 13.42 40.82
C ILE A 14 -36.12 14.70 40.25
N LYS A 15 -36.45 15.67 41.10
CA LYS A 15 -36.94 17.00 40.71
C LYS A 15 -35.88 17.69 39.82
N ARG A 16 -36.31 18.40 38.80
CA ARG A 16 -35.50 19.14 37.81
C ARG A 16 -34.71 18.26 36.80
N GLU A 17 -34.82 16.90 36.88
CA GLU A 17 -34.16 16.00 35.91
C GLU A 17 -35.22 15.09 35.27
N HIS A 18 -35.69 15.45 34.08
CA HIS A 18 -36.67 14.64 33.35
C HIS A 18 -36.07 13.26 32.95
N GLY A 19 -36.71 12.20 33.45
CA GLY A 19 -36.33 10.84 33.14
C GLY A 19 -35.33 10.21 34.11
N LEU A 20 -34.98 10.86 35.27
CA LEU A 20 -34.15 10.30 36.29
C LEU A 20 -34.97 9.86 37.50
N TYR A 21 -34.80 8.60 37.89
CA TYR A 21 -35.47 7.98 39.02
C TYR A 21 -34.44 7.31 39.93
N ARG A 22 -34.71 7.35 41.24
CA ARG A 22 -33.94 6.60 42.25
C ARG A 22 -34.79 5.45 42.75
N TYR A 23 -34.23 4.26 42.77
CA TYR A 23 -34.83 3.07 43.40
C TYR A 23 -34.44 3.07 44.88
N ASN A 24 -35.40 3.36 45.74
CA ASN A 24 -35.15 3.59 47.18
C ASN A 24 -34.55 2.41 47.90
N PRO A 25 -34.98 1.14 47.67
CA PRO A 25 -34.39 0.01 48.37
C PRO A 25 -32.90 -0.21 48.15
N SER A 26 -32.40 0.11 46.97
CA SER A 26 -30.96 -0.06 46.63
C SER A 26 -30.20 1.26 46.46
N GLY A 27 -30.87 2.40 46.57
CA GLY A 27 -30.27 3.72 46.36
C GLY A 27 -29.79 3.99 44.95
N GLN A 28 -29.98 3.08 44.00
CA GLN A 28 -29.46 3.18 42.65
C GLN A 28 -30.33 4.03 41.73
N TYR A 29 -29.69 4.68 40.74
CA TYR A 29 -30.36 5.53 39.79
C TYR A 29 -30.70 4.82 38.46
N PHE A 30 -31.85 5.17 37.91
CA PHE A 30 -32.40 4.60 36.67
C PHE A 30 -32.84 5.73 35.75
N ALA A 31 -32.55 5.57 34.45
CA ALA A 31 -33.15 6.38 33.40
C ALA A 31 -34.50 5.78 32.98
N ARG A 32 -35.50 6.65 32.80
CA ARG A 32 -36.81 6.31 32.21
C ARG A 32 -37.16 7.41 31.22
N VAL A 33 -36.82 7.20 29.96
CA VAL A 33 -36.93 8.20 28.90
C VAL A 33 -37.85 7.70 27.81
N ARG A 34 -38.80 8.53 27.37
CA ARG A 34 -39.64 8.25 26.21
C ARG A 34 -39.00 8.91 24.98
N PHE A 35 -38.70 8.13 23.96
CA PHE A 35 -38.11 8.61 22.72
C PHE A 35 -38.84 7.99 21.54
N LYS A 36 -39.25 8.78 20.55
CA LYS A 36 -40.03 8.32 19.38
C LYS A 36 -41.20 7.41 19.76
N GLY A 37 -41.97 7.79 20.80
CA GLY A 37 -43.15 7.04 21.28
C GLY A 37 -42.85 5.84 22.16
N LYS A 38 -41.62 5.31 22.18
CA LYS A 38 -41.22 4.13 22.96
C LYS A 38 -40.58 4.53 24.30
N LEU A 39 -40.90 3.76 25.36
CA LEU A 39 -40.34 3.98 26.69
C LEU A 39 -39.09 3.14 26.90
N TYR A 40 -37.97 3.80 27.17
CA TYR A 40 -36.68 3.19 27.49
C TYR A 40 -36.39 3.29 28.98
N ARG A 41 -35.93 2.17 29.57
CA ARG A 41 -35.53 2.07 30.96
C ARG A 41 -34.10 1.51 31.04
N LYS A 42 -33.21 2.18 31.79
CA LYS A 42 -31.82 1.76 31.94
C LYS A 42 -31.32 2.01 33.36
N LYS A 43 -30.69 1.01 33.99
CA LYS A 43 -29.94 1.19 35.24
C LYS A 43 -28.66 1.94 34.94
N LEU A 44 -28.44 3.08 35.62
CA LEU A 44 -27.33 3.98 35.31
C LEU A 44 -26.01 3.58 35.99
N LYS A 45 -26.02 2.58 36.88
CA LYS A 45 -24.84 2.14 37.67
C LYS A 45 -24.10 3.36 38.24
N ALA A 46 -24.84 4.25 38.91
CA ALA A 46 -24.35 5.47 39.53
C ALA A 46 -24.68 5.41 41.04
N GLY A 47 -23.71 5.73 41.90
CA GLY A 47 -23.86 5.81 43.32
C GLY A 47 -24.25 7.20 43.82
N ASP A 48 -23.96 8.23 43.06
CA ASP A 48 -24.25 9.63 43.37
C ASP A 48 -25.10 10.29 42.31
N LEU A 49 -25.71 11.43 42.69
CA LEU A 49 -26.63 12.18 41.83
C LEU A 49 -25.92 12.87 40.63
N ALA A 50 -24.69 13.35 40.84
CA ALA A 50 -23.95 14.06 39.78
C ALA A 50 -23.57 13.11 38.64
N LEU A 51 -23.06 11.93 39.02
CA LEU A 51 -22.75 10.86 38.05
C LEU A 51 -24.03 10.34 37.37
N ALA A 52 -25.14 10.22 38.09
CA ALA A 52 -26.42 9.80 37.54
C ALA A 52 -26.94 10.80 36.48
N LYS A 53 -26.83 12.08 36.73
CA LYS A 53 -27.21 13.15 35.77
C LYS A 53 -26.35 13.11 34.50
N ARG A 54 -25.03 12.91 34.65
CA ARG A 54 -24.11 12.77 33.51
C ARG A 54 -24.50 11.56 32.67
N LYS A 55 -24.66 10.39 33.29
CA LYS A 55 -25.06 9.16 32.61
C LYS A 55 -26.46 9.22 31.99
N LEU A 56 -27.39 9.96 32.56
CA LEU A 56 -28.70 10.22 31.92
C LEU A 56 -28.55 11.02 30.65
N ARG A 57 -27.71 12.08 30.63
CA ARG A 57 -27.44 12.88 29.43
C ARG A 57 -26.78 12.05 28.35
N GLU A 58 -25.77 11.24 28.71
CA GLU A 58 -25.15 10.30 27.79
C GLU A 58 -26.18 9.32 27.22
N PHE A 59 -27.08 8.79 28.05
CA PHE A 59 -28.13 7.89 27.61
C PHE A 59 -29.16 8.54 26.67
N LYS A 60 -29.56 9.79 26.92
CA LYS A 60 -30.46 10.55 26.04
C LYS A 60 -29.78 10.81 24.69
N ASN A 61 -28.53 11.25 24.69
CA ASN A 61 -27.75 11.47 23.46
C ASN A 61 -27.58 10.19 22.66
N ASP A 62 -27.36 9.04 23.34
CA ASP A 62 -27.29 7.73 22.69
C ASP A 62 -28.61 7.36 21.98
N LEU A 63 -29.76 7.64 22.64
CA LEU A 63 -31.07 7.38 22.06
C LEU A 63 -31.38 8.29 20.85
N GLU A 64 -30.87 9.50 20.86
CA GLU A 64 -30.99 10.44 19.73
C GLU A 64 -30.10 10.05 18.55
N ARG A 65 -28.93 9.44 18.82
CA ARG A 65 -27.93 9.03 17.82
C ARG A 65 -28.10 7.62 17.28
N THR A 66 -29.01 6.82 17.84
CA THR A 66 -29.20 5.43 17.41
C THR A 66 -30.66 5.16 17.02
N ASP A 67 -30.83 4.38 15.97
CA ASP A 67 -32.14 3.88 15.59
C ASP A 67 -32.52 2.66 16.43
N ALA A 68 -33.54 2.82 17.26
CA ALA A 68 -33.99 1.75 18.16
C ALA A 68 -34.58 0.53 17.43
N SER A 69 -35.09 0.70 16.20
CA SER A 69 -35.60 -0.38 15.38
C SER A 69 -34.49 -1.30 14.87
N LYS A 70 -33.31 -0.72 14.63
CA LYS A 70 -32.09 -1.41 14.15
C LYS A 70 -31.24 -2.03 15.28
N GLY A 71 -31.57 -1.73 16.54
CA GLY A 71 -30.73 -2.08 17.70
C GLY A 71 -30.58 -3.57 17.98
N ASN A 72 -31.38 -4.43 17.37
CA ASN A 72 -31.31 -5.89 17.49
C ASN A 72 -30.63 -6.56 16.27
N LYS A 73 -30.06 -5.78 15.35
CA LYS A 73 -29.37 -6.35 14.19
C LYS A 73 -28.20 -7.22 14.67
N SER A 74 -28.17 -8.48 14.23
CA SER A 74 -27.15 -9.42 14.65
C SER A 74 -25.78 -9.07 14.06
N PHE A 75 -24.72 -9.51 14.73
CA PHE A 75 -23.35 -9.30 14.22
C PHE A 75 -23.16 -9.95 12.84
N ALA A 76 -23.69 -11.18 12.64
CA ALA A 76 -23.65 -11.86 11.35
C ALA A 76 -24.30 -11.05 10.24
N LYS A 77 -25.45 -10.41 10.51
CA LYS A 77 -26.12 -9.58 9.50
C LYS A 77 -25.30 -8.34 9.12
N VAL A 78 -24.67 -7.66 10.10
CA VAL A 78 -23.81 -6.52 9.81
C VAL A 78 -22.53 -6.94 9.07
N LEU A 79 -21.96 -8.11 9.39
CA LEU A 79 -20.84 -8.67 8.62
C LEU A 79 -21.23 -8.96 7.16
N GLN A 80 -22.44 -9.44 6.93
CA GLN A 80 -22.97 -9.66 5.58
C GLN A 80 -23.15 -8.34 4.83
N ASP A 81 -23.83 -7.37 5.45
CA ASP A 81 -24.04 -6.05 4.85
C ASP A 81 -22.70 -5.38 4.50
N TYR A 82 -21.69 -5.48 5.39
CA TYR A 82 -20.35 -4.97 5.09
C TYR A 82 -19.71 -5.72 3.91
N ALA A 83 -19.85 -7.04 3.83
CA ALA A 83 -19.32 -7.81 2.70
C ALA A 83 -19.89 -7.35 1.36
N GLU A 84 -21.17 -6.98 1.32
CA GLU A 84 -21.87 -6.48 0.13
C GLU A 84 -21.40 -5.07 -0.29
N THR A 85 -20.85 -4.27 0.65
CA THR A 85 -20.29 -2.94 0.35
C THR A 85 -18.87 -2.98 -0.18
N LEU A 86 -18.19 -4.13 -0.14
CA LEU A 86 -16.79 -4.23 -0.48
C LEU A 86 -16.55 -3.99 -1.99
N GLN A 87 -15.62 -3.09 -2.28
CA GLN A 87 -15.16 -2.79 -3.63
C GLN A 87 -13.63 -2.82 -3.70
N GLY A 88 -13.08 -3.09 -4.87
CA GLY A 88 -11.66 -3.03 -5.13
C GLY A 88 -11.10 -4.27 -5.85
N ALA A 89 -9.78 -4.41 -5.86
CA ALA A 89 -9.11 -5.51 -6.53
C ALA A 89 -9.49 -6.87 -5.90
N GLU A 90 -9.71 -7.89 -6.74
CA GLU A 90 -10.14 -9.24 -6.37
C GLU A 90 -9.35 -9.84 -5.21
N SER A 91 -8.01 -9.76 -5.26
CA SER A 91 -7.14 -10.26 -4.19
C SER A 91 -7.34 -9.54 -2.85
N THR A 92 -7.69 -8.25 -2.87
CA THR A 92 -7.99 -7.47 -1.66
C THR A 92 -9.35 -7.88 -1.10
N LEU A 93 -10.34 -8.07 -1.99
CA LEU A 93 -11.67 -8.55 -1.62
C LEU A 93 -11.58 -9.94 -0.99
N ALA A 94 -10.89 -10.89 -1.65
CA ALA A 94 -10.68 -12.24 -1.14
C ALA A 94 -10.09 -12.26 0.28
N ASN A 95 -9.07 -11.43 0.54
CA ASN A 95 -8.46 -11.34 1.86
C ASN A 95 -9.40 -10.76 2.93
N LYS A 96 -10.22 -9.77 2.59
CA LYS A 96 -11.22 -9.21 3.52
C LYS A 96 -12.35 -10.20 3.77
N LEU A 97 -12.84 -10.86 2.73
CA LEU A 97 -13.88 -11.89 2.83
C LEU A 97 -13.42 -13.08 3.67
N ALA A 98 -12.15 -13.49 3.58
CA ALA A 98 -11.58 -14.52 4.44
C ALA A 98 -11.62 -14.14 5.94
N VAL A 99 -11.38 -12.87 6.27
CA VAL A 99 -11.53 -12.38 7.67
C VAL A 99 -13.00 -12.41 8.09
N ILE A 100 -13.93 -12.01 7.22
CA ILE A 100 -15.36 -12.03 7.52
C ILE A 100 -15.84 -13.48 7.71
N ALA A 101 -15.41 -14.41 6.87
CA ALA A 101 -15.70 -15.83 7.01
C ALA A 101 -15.21 -16.38 8.36
N ASN A 102 -13.96 -16.08 8.73
CA ASN A 102 -13.41 -16.46 10.02
C ASN A 102 -14.21 -15.86 11.20
N LEU A 103 -14.64 -14.60 11.11
CA LEU A 103 -15.55 -14.01 12.12
C LEU A 103 -16.87 -14.75 12.22
N LYS A 104 -17.49 -15.10 11.09
CA LYS A 104 -18.76 -15.84 11.09
C LYS A 104 -18.63 -17.26 11.65
N GLU A 105 -17.52 -17.91 11.39
CA GLU A 105 -17.27 -19.28 11.83
C GLU A 105 -16.90 -19.38 13.31
N THR A 106 -16.08 -18.44 13.79
CA THR A 106 -15.40 -18.58 15.09
C THR A 106 -15.91 -17.67 16.19
N TRP A 107 -16.76 -16.68 15.87
CA TRP A 107 -17.34 -15.80 16.89
C TRP A 107 -18.58 -16.43 17.51
N PHE A 108 -18.49 -16.72 18.79
CA PHE A 108 -19.59 -17.37 19.52
C PHE A 108 -20.90 -16.56 19.45
N GLY A 109 -21.97 -17.22 19.02
CA GLY A 109 -23.28 -16.63 18.93
C GLY A 109 -23.48 -15.56 17.87
N VAL A 110 -22.60 -15.48 16.86
CA VAL A 110 -22.58 -14.43 15.82
C VAL A 110 -23.94 -14.17 15.17
N ASP A 111 -24.75 -15.21 14.95
CA ASP A 111 -26.04 -15.11 14.27
C ASP A 111 -27.13 -14.44 15.11
N SER A 112 -27.08 -14.63 16.42
CA SER A 112 -28.10 -14.13 17.37
C SER A 112 -27.61 -12.95 18.21
N LEU A 113 -26.29 -12.73 18.31
CA LEU A 113 -25.69 -11.69 19.14
C LEU A 113 -25.97 -10.30 18.54
N PRO A 114 -26.71 -9.41 19.24
CA PRO A 114 -26.86 -8.03 18.76
C PRO A 114 -25.52 -7.31 18.75
N LEU A 115 -25.14 -6.73 17.62
CA LEU A 115 -23.83 -6.07 17.45
C LEU A 115 -23.52 -5.05 18.56
N ARG A 116 -24.53 -4.33 19.02
CA ARG A 116 -24.38 -3.31 20.08
C ARG A 116 -23.97 -3.86 21.45
N THR A 117 -24.04 -5.18 21.66
CA THR A 117 -23.66 -5.83 22.94
C THR A 117 -22.21 -6.28 22.94
N ILE A 118 -21.52 -6.18 21.81
CA ILE A 118 -20.12 -6.56 21.70
C ILE A 118 -19.26 -5.55 22.46
N GLU A 119 -18.41 -6.07 23.34
CA GLU A 119 -17.51 -5.28 24.15
C GLU A 119 -16.07 -5.26 23.60
N HIS A 120 -15.30 -4.25 23.97
CA HIS A 120 -13.89 -4.10 23.59
C HIS A 120 -13.04 -5.33 23.94
N SER A 121 -13.27 -5.93 25.12
CA SER A 121 -12.58 -7.12 25.58
C SER A 121 -12.81 -8.32 24.64
N GLN A 122 -14.03 -8.50 24.16
CA GLN A 122 -14.39 -9.59 23.25
C GLN A 122 -13.67 -9.44 21.90
N VAL A 123 -13.65 -8.22 21.33
CA VAL A 123 -12.93 -7.93 20.09
C VAL A 123 -11.43 -8.17 20.26
N SER A 124 -10.85 -7.68 21.34
CA SER A 124 -9.43 -7.85 21.63
C SER A 124 -9.05 -9.33 21.83
N THR A 125 -9.86 -10.08 22.58
CA THR A 125 -9.64 -11.51 22.84
C THR A 125 -9.74 -12.32 21.55
N TRP A 126 -10.78 -12.10 20.75
CA TRP A 126 -10.95 -12.78 19.47
C TRP A 126 -9.77 -12.50 18.53
N LEU A 127 -9.40 -11.22 18.38
CA LEU A 127 -8.30 -10.81 17.50
C LEU A 127 -6.96 -11.44 17.93
N ASN A 128 -6.68 -11.50 19.22
CA ASN A 128 -5.47 -12.12 19.72
C ASN A 128 -5.49 -13.65 19.58
N LYS A 129 -6.63 -14.29 19.80
CA LYS A 129 -6.79 -15.75 19.66
C LYS A 129 -6.58 -16.19 18.20
N HIS A 130 -7.18 -15.50 17.24
CA HIS A 130 -7.19 -15.95 15.84
C HIS A 130 -6.07 -15.35 14.98
N TYR A 131 -5.55 -14.17 15.35
CA TYR A 131 -4.52 -13.45 14.58
C TYR A 131 -3.27 -13.09 15.41
N GLY A 132 -3.23 -13.47 16.70
CA GLY A 132 -2.14 -13.14 17.61
C GLY A 132 -0.77 -13.61 17.12
N ASN A 133 -0.71 -14.83 16.60
CA ASN A 133 0.51 -15.47 16.09
C ASN A 133 0.77 -15.23 14.59
N TRP A 134 -0.12 -14.48 13.93
CA TRP A 134 0.05 -14.14 12.52
C TRP A 134 0.95 -12.92 12.33
N SER A 135 1.39 -12.70 11.10
CA SER A 135 2.19 -11.51 10.77
C SER A 135 1.41 -10.22 11.12
N ALA A 136 2.16 -9.14 11.44
CA ALA A 136 1.55 -7.84 11.69
C ALA A 136 0.65 -7.35 10.54
N ALA A 137 0.91 -7.79 9.30
CA ALA A 137 0.08 -7.44 8.16
C ALA A 137 -1.31 -8.08 8.23
N TYR A 138 -1.40 -9.37 8.55
CA TYR A 138 -2.67 -10.08 8.69
C TYR A 138 -3.45 -9.65 9.93
N TYR A 139 -2.76 -9.47 11.07
CA TYR A 139 -3.39 -8.89 12.26
C TYR A 139 -4.02 -7.52 11.97
N ASN A 140 -3.28 -6.66 11.29
CA ASN A 140 -3.75 -5.33 10.93
C ASN A 140 -4.89 -5.36 9.91
N LEU A 141 -4.89 -6.33 9.00
CA LEU A 141 -6.00 -6.53 8.07
C LEU A 141 -7.26 -6.92 8.83
N ALA A 142 -7.18 -7.90 9.74
CA ALA A 142 -8.33 -8.33 10.56
C ALA A 142 -8.88 -7.16 11.41
N LEU A 143 -8.00 -6.41 12.08
CA LEU A 143 -8.40 -5.22 12.83
C LEU A 143 -9.04 -4.16 11.94
N SER A 144 -8.53 -3.96 10.72
CA SER A 144 -9.11 -3.02 9.75
C SER A 144 -10.52 -3.44 9.33
N VAL A 145 -10.74 -4.73 9.05
CA VAL A 145 -12.08 -5.26 8.71
C VAL A 145 -13.04 -5.07 9.86
N ILE A 146 -12.64 -5.46 11.08
CA ILE A 146 -13.47 -5.28 12.27
C ILE A 146 -13.86 -3.81 12.47
N ARG A 147 -12.90 -2.89 12.37
CA ARG A 147 -13.18 -1.45 12.47
C ARG A 147 -14.18 -1.00 11.43
N SER A 148 -13.99 -1.38 10.17
CA SER A 148 -14.91 -0.99 9.10
C SER A 148 -16.32 -1.54 9.29
N VAL A 149 -16.48 -2.74 9.88
CA VAL A 149 -17.79 -3.29 10.24
C VAL A 149 -18.48 -2.43 11.31
N PHE A 150 -17.75 -2.01 12.35
CA PHE A 150 -18.31 -1.12 13.37
C PHE A 150 -18.53 0.31 12.86
N ASP A 151 -17.69 0.79 11.96
CA ASP A 151 -17.88 2.10 11.31
C ASP A 151 -19.15 2.11 10.43
N LEU A 152 -19.43 1.01 9.70
CA LEU A 152 -20.69 0.82 8.99
C LEU A 152 -21.88 0.81 9.97
N ALA A 153 -21.75 0.12 11.09
CA ALA A 153 -22.80 0.08 12.10
C ALA A 153 -23.08 1.47 12.74
N ILE A 154 -22.05 2.31 12.83
CA ILE A 154 -22.20 3.71 13.25
C ILE A 154 -22.92 4.53 12.17
N ALA A 155 -22.51 4.37 10.90
CA ALA A 155 -23.14 5.06 9.78
C ALA A 155 -24.63 4.69 9.62
N ASP A 156 -24.97 3.45 9.97
CA ASP A 156 -26.36 2.94 9.94
C ASP A 156 -27.15 3.26 11.23
N ASP A 157 -26.63 4.02 12.15
CA ASP A 157 -27.25 4.37 13.45
C ASP A 157 -27.55 3.15 14.37
N ILE A 158 -26.85 2.02 14.17
CA ILE A 158 -27.01 0.82 15.01
C ILE A 158 -26.34 1.02 16.36
N ILE A 159 -25.14 1.63 16.37
CA ILE A 159 -24.39 1.97 17.58
C ILE A 159 -23.95 3.44 17.52
N SER A 160 -23.73 4.04 18.70
CA SER A 160 -23.16 5.39 18.75
C SER A 160 -21.64 5.37 18.56
N PRO A 161 -21.04 6.45 18.02
CA PRO A 161 -19.60 6.56 17.78
C PRO A 161 -18.72 6.32 19.01
N ASP A 162 -19.25 6.64 20.19
CA ASP A 162 -18.53 6.49 21.47
C ASP A 162 -18.47 5.03 21.95
N LYS A 163 -19.30 4.17 21.37
CA LYS A 163 -19.42 2.74 21.75
C LYS A 163 -18.76 1.79 20.76
N ASN A 164 -17.94 2.28 19.84
CA ASN A 164 -17.19 1.41 18.95
C ASN A 164 -16.20 0.54 19.74
N PRO A 165 -16.41 -0.79 19.83
CA PRO A 165 -15.56 -1.67 20.64
C PRO A 165 -14.18 -1.88 20.06
N ALA A 166 -13.98 -1.57 18.77
CA ALA A 166 -12.67 -1.60 18.13
C ALA A 166 -11.86 -0.30 18.30
N LYS A 167 -12.48 0.73 18.92
CA LYS A 167 -11.80 2.00 19.23
C LYS A 167 -10.67 1.75 20.25
N GLY A 168 -9.49 2.31 19.99
CA GLY A 168 -8.33 2.19 20.86
C GLY A 168 -7.44 0.97 20.61
N LEU A 169 -7.90 -0.08 19.91
CA LEU A 169 -7.02 -1.17 19.49
C LEU A 169 -5.95 -0.65 18.52
N LYS A 170 -4.68 -0.96 18.78
CA LYS A 170 -3.57 -0.43 17.99
C LYS A 170 -3.15 -1.39 16.89
N TYR A 171 -2.81 -0.85 15.73
CA TYR A 171 -2.14 -1.62 14.69
C TYR A 171 -0.75 -2.07 15.16
N ARG A 172 -0.36 -3.28 14.82
CA ARG A 172 1.00 -3.78 15.05
C ARG A 172 1.97 -3.12 14.09
N LYS A 173 3.14 -2.73 14.60
CA LYS A 173 4.23 -2.21 13.77
C LYS A 173 4.69 -3.31 12.81
N ARG A 174 4.68 -3.01 11.51
CA ARG A 174 5.21 -3.94 10.50
C ARG A 174 6.72 -3.89 10.52
N ALA A 175 7.35 -5.04 10.72
CA ALA A 175 8.78 -5.16 10.48
C ALA A 175 9.07 -4.89 9.00
N LYS A 176 10.16 -4.17 8.73
CA LYS A 176 10.72 -3.98 7.38
C LYS A 176 12.01 -4.81 7.30
N PRO A 177 11.94 -6.15 7.17
CA PRO A 177 13.14 -6.96 7.08
C PRO A 177 13.91 -6.59 5.82
N ILE A 178 15.23 -6.54 5.94
CA ILE A 178 16.13 -6.48 4.78
C ILE A 178 15.94 -7.83 4.05
N ARG A 179 15.35 -7.79 2.88
CA ARG A 179 15.10 -8.98 2.09
C ARG A 179 16.28 -9.23 1.17
N PRO A 180 16.73 -10.48 1.02
CA PRO A 180 17.83 -10.81 0.13
C PRO A 180 17.51 -10.33 -1.30
N THR A 181 18.50 -9.72 -1.91
CA THR A 181 18.44 -9.19 -3.29
C THR A 181 19.63 -9.81 -4.02
N PRO A 182 19.44 -10.43 -5.20
CA PRO A 182 20.55 -11.00 -5.93
C PRO A 182 21.53 -9.94 -6.38
N THR A 183 22.82 -10.28 -6.45
CA THR A 183 23.79 -9.51 -7.22
C THR A 183 23.50 -9.68 -8.71
N PHE A 184 24.04 -8.79 -9.54
CA PHE A 184 23.85 -8.91 -10.99
C PHE A 184 24.48 -10.19 -11.57
N GLU A 185 25.61 -10.65 -10.99
CA GLU A 185 26.25 -11.91 -11.36
C GLU A 185 25.40 -13.13 -10.98
N GLN A 186 24.86 -13.17 -9.77
CA GLN A 186 23.91 -14.20 -9.36
C GLN A 186 22.68 -14.23 -10.28
N PHE A 187 22.17 -13.06 -10.65
CA PHE A 187 21.04 -12.96 -11.57
C PHE A 187 21.38 -13.57 -12.94
N LYS A 188 22.54 -13.29 -13.53
CA LYS A 188 22.98 -13.90 -14.78
C LYS A 188 23.10 -15.42 -14.67
N GLN A 189 23.68 -15.92 -13.58
CA GLN A 189 23.77 -17.36 -13.32
C GLN A 189 22.39 -18.02 -13.22
N ILE A 190 21.43 -17.38 -12.54
CA ILE A 190 20.05 -17.85 -12.42
C ILE A 190 19.39 -17.96 -13.80
N VAL A 191 19.50 -16.92 -14.64
CA VAL A 191 18.93 -16.92 -16.00
C VAL A 191 19.54 -18.04 -16.84
N ALA A 192 20.86 -18.20 -16.81
CA ALA A 192 21.56 -19.25 -17.52
C ALA A 192 21.14 -20.65 -17.05
N ASP A 193 21.06 -20.87 -15.73
CA ASP A 193 20.65 -22.14 -15.16
C ASP A 193 19.19 -22.49 -15.50
N ILE A 194 18.29 -21.52 -15.52
CA ILE A 194 16.88 -21.74 -15.92
C ILE A 194 16.82 -22.19 -17.39
N ARG A 195 17.53 -21.52 -18.31
CA ARG A 195 17.55 -21.86 -19.73
C ARG A 195 18.20 -23.22 -20.00
N ALA A 196 19.15 -23.64 -19.17
CA ALA A 196 19.86 -24.92 -19.31
C ALA A 196 19.01 -26.16 -18.94
N GLN A 197 17.76 -25.99 -18.48
CA GLN A 197 16.93 -27.13 -18.03
C GLN A 197 16.31 -27.89 -19.20
N ARG A 198 16.96 -29.01 -19.59
CA ARG A 198 16.61 -29.81 -20.76
C ARG A 198 15.23 -30.48 -20.73
N PHE A 199 14.72 -30.80 -19.52
CA PHE A 199 13.45 -31.50 -19.35
C PHE A 199 12.27 -30.57 -19.04
N ASN A 200 12.43 -29.27 -19.20
CA ASN A 200 11.37 -28.27 -19.00
C ASN A 200 11.08 -27.60 -20.33
N ALA A 201 9.93 -27.87 -20.92
CA ALA A 201 9.50 -27.26 -22.17
C ALA A 201 9.45 -25.72 -22.11
N ASP A 202 9.18 -25.17 -20.93
CA ASP A 202 9.10 -23.71 -20.71
C ASP A 202 10.44 -23.10 -20.22
N ALA A 203 11.56 -23.83 -20.28
CA ALA A 203 12.84 -23.36 -19.74
C ALA A 203 13.27 -22.04 -20.39
N GLU A 204 13.25 -21.96 -21.69
CA GLU A 204 13.63 -20.77 -22.44
C GLU A 204 12.72 -19.58 -22.12
N GLN A 205 11.41 -19.78 -22.16
CA GLN A 205 10.42 -18.73 -21.84
C GLN A 205 10.51 -18.28 -20.38
N SER A 206 10.76 -19.22 -19.46
CA SER A 206 10.97 -18.89 -18.04
C SER A 206 12.24 -18.08 -17.82
N GLY A 207 13.32 -18.41 -18.54
CA GLY A 207 14.57 -17.67 -18.53
C GLY A 207 14.38 -16.26 -19.09
N ASP A 208 13.73 -16.13 -20.23
CA ASP A 208 13.42 -14.85 -20.86
C ASP A 208 12.55 -13.97 -19.97
N PHE A 209 11.55 -14.56 -19.30
CA PHE A 209 10.69 -13.85 -18.37
C PHE A 209 11.44 -13.35 -17.13
N VAL A 210 12.28 -14.20 -16.53
CA VAL A 210 13.11 -13.84 -15.38
C VAL A 210 14.12 -12.77 -15.77
N GLU A 211 14.75 -12.89 -16.94
CA GLU A 211 15.69 -11.90 -17.46
C GLU A 211 15.01 -10.56 -17.69
N PHE A 212 13.85 -10.55 -18.33
CA PHE A 212 13.06 -9.34 -18.53
C PHE A 212 12.71 -8.65 -17.22
N LEU A 213 12.21 -9.39 -16.22
CA LEU A 213 11.88 -8.83 -14.90
C LEU A 213 13.10 -8.21 -14.22
N GLY A 214 14.27 -8.80 -14.36
CA GLY A 214 15.51 -8.30 -13.79
C GLY A 214 16.09 -7.09 -14.53
N LEU A 215 15.93 -7.04 -15.84
CA LEU A 215 16.41 -5.92 -16.66
C LEU A 215 15.41 -4.76 -16.74
N ALA A 216 14.12 -5.01 -16.84
CA ALA A 216 13.11 -3.96 -16.89
C ALA A 216 12.65 -3.48 -15.50
N GLY A 217 12.90 -4.26 -14.45
CA GLY A 217 12.50 -3.93 -13.09
C GLY A 217 10.99 -3.97 -12.85
N LEU A 218 10.21 -4.55 -13.75
CA LEU A 218 8.76 -4.60 -13.69
C LEU A 218 8.22 -5.63 -12.69
N GLY A 219 6.97 -5.46 -12.30
CA GLY A 219 6.20 -6.48 -11.61
C GLY A 219 5.69 -7.55 -12.57
N GLN A 220 5.40 -8.75 -12.04
CA GLN A 220 4.89 -9.87 -12.83
C GLN A 220 3.64 -9.50 -13.64
N ALA A 221 2.63 -8.89 -13.02
CA ALA A 221 1.38 -8.52 -13.67
C ALA A 221 1.59 -7.48 -14.79
N GLU A 222 2.53 -6.56 -14.60
CA GLU A 222 2.92 -5.56 -15.59
C GLU A 222 3.57 -6.25 -16.79
N ALA A 223 4.55 -7.14 -16.55
CA ALA A 223 5.27 -7.85 -17.61
C ALA A 223 4.35 -8.76 -18.45
N THR A 224 3.43 -9.49 -17.81
CA THR A 224 2.51 -10.41 -18.51
C THR A 224 1.45 -9.70 -19.34
N SER A 225 1.19 -8.43 -19.09
CA SER A 225 0.21 -7.65 -19.84
C SER A 225 0.77 -7.02 -21.12
N ILE A 226 2.11 -6.93 -21.27
CA ILE A 226 2.76 -6.29 -22.40
C ILE A 226 2.51 -7.08 -23.69
N LYS A 227 2.06 -6.37 -24.72
CA LYS A 227 1.88 -6.90 -26.06
C LYS A 227 3.00 -6.43 -26.99
N ARG A 228 3.12 -7.07 -28.16
CA ARG A 228 4.04 -6.61 -29.23
C ARG A 228 3.76 -5.17 -29.64
N SER A 229 2.50 -4.76 -29.66
CA SER A 229 2.05 -3.39 -29.94
C SER A 229 2.59 -2.33 -28.99
N ASP A 230 2.91 -2.72 -27.77
CA ASP A 230 3.36 -1.80 -26.73
C ASP A 230 4.87 -1.54 -26.81
N VAL A 231 5.58 -2.23 -27.72
CA VAL A 231 7.03 -2.10 -27.93
C VAL A 231 7.32 -1.31 -29.19
N ASP A 232 7.94 -0.16 -29.01
CA ASP A 232 8.46 0.69 -30.07
C ASP A 232 9.99 0.55 -30.10
N LEU A 233 10.50 -0.30 -31.01
CA LEU A 233 11.94 -0.53 -31.18
C LEU A 233 12.67 0.66 -31.76
N GLN A 234 11.99 1.49 -32.59
CA GLN A 234 12.58 2.68 -33.20
C GLN A 234 12.73 3.80 -32.17
N ALA A 235 11.68 4.10 -31.44
CA ALA A 235 11.74 5.09 -30.37
C ALA A 235 12.45 4.52 -29.09
N GLY A 236 12.81 3.24 -29.06
CA GLY A 236 13.53 2.62 -27.95
C GLY A 236 12.75 2.61 -26.64
N ARG A 237 11.46 2.35 -26.66
CA ARG A 237 10.59 2.38 -25.47
C ARG A 237 9.57 1.25 -25.45
N ILE A 238 9.13 0.89 -24.24
CA ILE A 238 8.04 -0.05 -23.96
C ILE A 238 6.98 0.71 -23.19
N ILE A 239 5.75 0.70 -23.64
CA ILE A 239 4.61 1.26 -22.93
C ILE A 239 4.05 0.18 -22.01
N VAL A 240 3.89 0.50 -20.74
CA VAL A 240 3.43 -0.43 -19.71
C VAL A 240 2.17 0.11 -19.05
N TYR A 241 1.15 -0.71 -18.95
CA TYR A 241 -0.10 -0.38 -18.27
C TYR A 241 -0.14 -1.02 -16.88
N ARG A 242 -0.38 -0.20 -15.85
CA ARG A 242 -0.56 -0.68 -14.50
C ARG A 242 -2.04 -0.69 -14.14
N HIS A 243 -2.70 -1.84 -14.28
CA HIS A 243 -4.12 -2.01 -13.99
C HIS A 243 -4.55 -1.60 -12.56
N LYS A 244 -3.65 -1.73 -11.57
CA LYS A 244 -3.96 -1.34 -10.19
C LYS A 244 -4.22 0.15 -9.98
N THR A 245 -3.62 1.00 -10.79
CA THR A 245 -3.68 2.47 -10.66
C THR A 245 -4.20 3.14 -11.93
N ASP A 246 -4.54 2.35 -12.93
CA ASP A 246 -4.98 2.80 -14.25
C ASP A 246 -4.03 3.83 -14.87
N VAL A 247 -2.73 3.52 -14.81
CA VAL A 247 -1.67 4.43 -15.25
C VAL A 247 -0.78 3.76 -16.26
N GLY A 248 -0.64 4.41 -17.43
CA GLY A 248 0.39 4.11 -18.40
C GLY A 248 1.71 4.82 -18.04
N PHE A 249 2.83 4.13 -18.26
CA PHE A 249 4.18 4.70 -18.19
C PHE A 249 5.09 4.02 -19.20
N ALA A 250 6.21 4.66 -19.53
CA ALA A 250 7.16 4.15 -20.50
C ALA A 250 8.47 3.72 -19.84
N ILE A 251 9.06 2.64 -20.36
CA ILE A 251 10.40 2.20 -19.99
C ILE A 251 11.30 2.34 -21.21
N SER A 252 12.49 2.89 -21.04
CA SER A 252 13.50 2.97 -22.08
C SER A 252 14.13 1.61 -22.34
N ILE A 253 14.26 1.23 -23.62
CA ILE A 253 14.99 0.04 -24.05
C ILE A 253 16.47 0.38 -24.11
N TYR A 254 17.16 0.23 -23.00
CA TYR A 254 18.59 0.48 -22.90
C TYR A 254 19.42 -0.70 -23.48
N PRO A 255 20.73 -0.50 -23.79
CA PRO A 255 21.53 -1.48 -24.55
C PRO A 255 21.49 -2.92 -24.03
N GLN A 256 21.46 -3.16 -22.72
CA GLN A 256 21.41 -4.51 -22.16
C GLN A 256 20.02 -5.18 -22.28
N LEU A 257 18.95 -4.40 -22.35
CA LEU A 257 17.59 -4.90 -22.49
C LEU A 257 17.22 -5.17 -23.96
N ARG A 258 17.83 -4.40 -24.89
CA ARG A 258 17.49 -4.42 -26.33
C ARG A 258 17.54 -5.81 -26.98
N PRO A 259 18.59 -6.64 -26.83
CA PRO A 259 18.64 -7.95 -27.50
C PRO A 259 17.50 -8.88 -27.07
N LEU A 260 17.15 -8.84 -25.78
CA LEU A 260 16.03 -9.64 -25.26
C LEU A 260 14.70 -9.17 -25.87
N ILE A 261 14.49 -7.85 -25.98
CA ILE A 261 13.24 -7.31 -26.54
C ILE A 261 13.12 -7.63 -28.01
N GLU A 262 14.19 -7.50 -28.78
CA GLU A 262 14.23 -7.89 -30.21
C GLU A 262 13.84 -9.36 -30.38
N LYS A 263 14.48 -10.27 -29.62
CA LYS A 263 14.13 -11.70 -29.56
C LYS A 263 12.66 -11.92 -29.23
N LEU A 264 12.14 -11.24 -28.21
CA LEU A 264 10.75 -11.40 -27.75
C LEU A 264 9.72 -10.85 -28.77
N CYS A 265 10.11 -9.92 -29.62
CA CYS A 265 9.27 -9.34 -30.66
C CYS A 265 9.30 -10.11 -31.98
N GLU A 266 10.31 -10.94 -32.20
CA GLU A 266 10.53 -11.68 -33.47
C GLU A 266 9.34 -12.59 -33.77
N GLY A 267 8.83 -12.52 -34.98
CA GLY A 267 7.72 -13.34 -35.46
C GLY A 267 6.37 -13.13 -34.77
N LYS A 268 6.23 -12.18 -33.85
CA LYS A 268 4.97 -11.94 -33.12
C LYS A 268 4.06 -10.95 -33.82
N ALA A 269 2.78 -11.31 -33.95
CA ALA A 269 1.72 -10.43 -34.39
C ALA A 269 1.48 -9.28 -33.40
N HIS A 270 1.01 -8.13 -33.90
CA HIS A 270 0.86 -6.86 -33.19
C HIS A 270 0.12 -6.98 -31.84
N ASN A 271 -0.97 -7.76 -31.79
CA ASN A 271 -1.78 -7.92 -30.57
C ASN A 271 -1.37 -9.08 -29.67
N THR A 272 -0.29 -9.78 -29.99
CA THR A 272 0.19 -10.94 -29.22
C THR A 272 1.00 -10.48 -28.00
N ARG A 273 0.80 -11.14 -26.85
CA ARG A 273 1.61 -10.88 -25.64
C ARG A 273 3.07 -11.23 -25.88
N LEU A 274 3.99 -10.48 -25.26
CA LEU A 274 5.42 -10.79 -25.32
C LEU A 274 5.73 -12.13 -24.68
N PHE A 275 5.02 -12.48 -23.61
CA PHE A 275 5.20 -13.74 -22.88
C PHE A 275 3.94 -14.60 -22.97
N SER A 276 4.10 -15.88 -23.28
CA SER A 276 3.04 -16.90 -23.26
C SER A 276 2.80 -17.43 -21.84
N ILE A 277 3.81 -17.35 -20.95
CA ILE A 277 3.72 -17.74 -19.55
C ILE A 277 3.26 -16.57 -18.68
N ASN A 278 2.55 -16.91 -17.60
CA ASN A 278 2.08 -15.90 -16.65
C ASN A 278 3.01 -15.71 -15.45
N GLU A 279 3.91 -16.67 -15.18
CA GLU A 279 4.84 -16.60 -14.06
C GLU A 279 6.02 -17.57 -14.24
N ALA A 280 7.14 -17.29 -13.59
CA ALA A 280 8.31 -18.15 -13.53
C ALA A 280 8.78 -18.40 -12.09
N ARG A 281 7.87 -18.36 -11.09
CA ARG A 281 8.23 -18.52 -9.67
C ARG A 281 8.90 -19.84 -9.35
N LYS A 282 8.37 -20.95 -9.90
CA LYS A 282 8.94 -22.29 -9.69
C LYS A 282 10.33 -22.42 -10.32
N ALA A 283 10.48 -21.92 -11.55
CA ALA A 283 11.78 -21.94 -12.25
C ALA A 283 12.83 -21.14 -11.46
N LEU A 284 12.50 -19.92 -11.02
CA LEU A 284 13.37 -19.07 -10.20
C LEU A 284 13.73 -19.74 -8.86
N ALA A 285 12.75 -20.28 -8.13
CA ALA A 285 13.00 -20.92 -6.84
C ALA A 285 13.88 -22.17 -6.97
N ASN A 286 13.62 -23.01 -7.98
CA ASN A 286 14.41 -24.23 -8.24
C ASN A 286 15.84 -23.87 -8.67
N SER A 287 16.03 -22.84 -9.49
CA SER A 287 17.36 -22.35 -9.87
C SER A 287 18.14 -21.85 -8.65
N CYS A 288 17.51 -21.02 -7.79
CA CYS A 288 18.14 -20.59 -6.54
C CYS A 288 18.59 -21.79 -5.69
N LYS A 289 17.75 -22.83 -5.59
CA LYS A 289 18.07 -24.04 -4.82
C LYS A 289 19.28 -24.80 -5.44
N ARG A 290 19.31 -24.98 -6.77
CA ARG A 290 20.43 -25.66 -7.45
C ARG A 290 21.74 -24.92 -7.29
N LEU A 291 21.70 -23.59 -7.37
CA LEU A 291 22.88 -22.74 -7.26
C LEU A 291 23.29 -22.42 -5.81
N GLY A 292 22.56 -22.94 -4.81
CA GLY A 292 22.84 -22.64 -3.40
C GLY A 292 22.59 -21.19 -3.00
N PHE A 293 21.76 -20.45 -3.74
CA PHE A 293 21.46 -19.06 -3.45
C PHE A 293 20.27 -18.93 -2.49
N PRO A 294 20.15 -17.79 -1.79
CA PRO A 294 18.93 -17.47 -1.07
C PRO A 294 17.70 -17.53 -1.99
N SER A 295 16.54 -17.86 -1.43
CA SER A 295 15.29 -17.88 -2.20
C SER A 295 14.93 -16.46 -2.67
N PHE A 296 15.16 -16.17 -3.94
CA PHE A 296 14.76 -14.94 -4.58
C PHE A 296 13.36 -15.05 -5.16
N THR A 297 12.68 -13.92 -5.28
CA THR A 297 11.34 -13.79 -5.85
C THR A 297 11.36 -12.77 -7.00
N HIS A 298 10.31 -12.70 -7.81
CA HIS A 298 10.17 -11.64 -8.82
C HIS A 298 10.36 -10.23 -8.23
N ARG A 299 9.91 -10.01 -6.99
CA ARG A 299 10.18 -8.74 -6.26
C ARG A 299 11.65 -8.52 -5.94
N SER A 300 12.42 -9.59 -5.75
CA SER A 300 13.87 -9.48 -5.53
C SER A 300 14.57 -8.97 -6.79
N LEU A 301 14.11 -9.38 -7.98
CA LEU A 301 14.63 -8.92 -9.27
C LEU A 301 14.35 -7.42 -9.47
N ARG A 302 13.13 -6.98 -9.16
CA ARG A 302 12.78 -5.54 -9.19
C ARG A 302 13.65 -4.73 -8.22
N ARG A 303 13.92 -5.25 -7.01
CA ARG A 303 14.85 -4.59 -6.07
C ARG A 303 16.25 -4.51 -6.63
N MET A 304 16.75 -5.60 -7.20
CA MET A 304 18.05 -5.62 -7.85
C MET A 304 18.17 -4.54 -8.93
N PHE A 305 17.19 -4.45 -9.83
CA PHE A 305 17.14 -3.43 -10.87
C PHE A 305 17.27 -2.01 -10.28
N ILE A 306 16.41 -1.68 -9.33
CA ILE A 306 16.38 -0.34 -8.71
C ILE A 306 17.70 -0.04 -8.00
N THR A 307 18.20 -0.99 -7.18
CA THR A 307 19.47 -0.82 -6.48
C THR A 307 20.63 -0.62 -7.44
N ARG A 308 20.68 -1.43 -8.52
CA ARG A 308 21.68 -1.33 -9.56
C ARG A 308 21.60 0.00 -10.33
N ALA A 309 20.41 0.47 -10.65
CA ALA A 309 20.22 1.75 -11.32
C ALA A 309 20.73 2.92 -10.45
N ILE A 310 20.42 2.91 -9.16
CA ILE A 310 20.96 3.89 -8.19
C ILE A 310 22.49 3.81 -8.15
N GLN A 311 23.06 2.61 -8.04
CA GLN A 311 24.53 2.40 -8.00
C GLN A 311 25.23 2.86 -9.27
N LYS A 312 24.54 2.84 -10.42
CA LYS A 312 25.04 3.37 -11.69
C LYS A 312 24.87 4.86 -11.86
N GLY A 313 24.23 5.54 -10.89
CA GLY A 313 24.01 6.98 -10.92
C GLY A 313 22.80 7.42 -11.76
N VAL A 314 21.89 6.50 -12.10
CA VAL A 314 20.64 6.87 -12.76
C VAL A 314 19.80 7.72 -11.82
N ASP A 315 19.28 8.85 -12.32
CA ASP A 315 18.46 9.76 -11.52
C ASP A 315 17.25 9.04 -10.92
N VAL A 316 16.98 9.28 -9.64
CA VAL A 316 15.90 8.61 -8.89
C VAL A 316 14.51 8.92 -9.47
N LYS A 317 14.31 10.12 -10.05
CA LYS A 317 13.06 10.48 -10.72
C LYS A 317 12.86 9.66 -11.99
N VAL A 318 13.93 9.45 -12.77
CA VAL A 318 13.91 8.59 -13.96
C VAL A 318 13.61 7.13 -13.57
N ILE A 319 14.25 6.61 -12.52
CA ILE A 319 13.95 5.27 -11.99
C ILE A 319 12.48 5.19 -11.56
N ALA A 320 11.96 6.22 -10.89
CA ALA A 320 10.57 6.27 -10.45
C ALA A 320 9.59 6.25 -11.63
N GLU A 321 9.89 6.99 -12.70
CA GLU A 321 9.13 7.00 -13.94
C GLU A 321 9.11 5.61 -14.59
N TRP A 322 10.25 4.95 -14.77
CA TRP A 322 10.35 3.58 -15.30
C TRP A 322 9.63 2.54 -14.42
N GLN A 323 9.42 2.85 -13.17
CA GLN A 323 8.68 2.01 -12.23
C GLN A 323 7.20 2.40 -12.10
N GLY A 324 6.74 3.42 -12.85
CA GLY A 324 5.37 3.94 -12.79
C GLY A 324 5.00 4.51 -11.41
N HIS A 325 5.96 5.09 -10.69
CA HIS A 325 5.73 5.76 -9.42
C HIS A 325 5.42 7.24 -9.65
N ARG A 326 4.35 7.74 -9.03
CA ARG A 326 3.93 9.15 -9.13
C ARG A 326 4.39 10.01 -7.96
N ASP A 327 5.16 9.44 -7.04
CA ASP A 327 5.60 10.10 -5.79
C ASP A 327 6.95 10.82 -5.91
N GLY A 328 7.43 11.04 -7.14
CA GLY A 328 8.72 11.70 -7.41
C GLY A 328 9.93 10.92 -6.89
N GLY A 329 9.79 9.61 -6.68
CA GLY A 329 10.88 8.76 -6.20
C GLY A 329 10.95 8.58 -4.67
N LYS A 330 10.02 9.16 -3.92
CA LYS A 330 9.96 9.04 -2.45
C LYS A 330 9.97 7.59 -1.97
N LEU A 331 9.19 6.72 -2.62
CA LEU A 331 9.14 5.29 -2.30
C LEU A 331 10.48 4.60 -2.60
N ILE A 332 11.15 4.99 -3.68
CA ILE A 332 12.47 4.46 -4.04
C ILE A 332 13.48 4.83 -2.97
N LEU A 333 13.57 6.11 -2.61
CA LEU A 333 14.47 6.59 -1.55
C LEU A 333 14.21 5.93 -0.21
N GLN A 334 12.96 5.75 0.19
CA GLN A 334 12.60 5.10 1.47
C GLN A 334 12.84 3.60 1.52
N THR A 335 12.78 2.92 0.38
CA THR A 335 12.76 1.46 0.32
C THR A 335 14.09 0.86 -0.15
N TYR A 336 14.80 1.57 -1.03
CA TYR A 336 15.98 1.06 -1.74
C TYR A 336 17.26 1.85 -1.47
N SER A 337 17.21 2.94 -0.70
CA SER A 337 18.36 3.78 -0.36
C SER A 337 19.29 3.17 0.70
N HIS A 338 19.33 1.83 0.82
CA HIS A 338 20.40 1.21 1.59
C HIS A 338 21.71 1.43 0.83
N VAL A 339 22.44 2.45 1.27
CA VAL A 339 23.72 2.81 0.66
C VAL A 339 24.69 1.66 0.87
N ASN A 340 25.04 0.98 -0.21
CA ASN A 340 26.14 0.04 -0.20
C ASN A 340 27.44 0.81 0.16
N PRO A 341 28.26 0.35 1.12
CA PRO A 341 29.52 1.00 1.47
C PRO A 341 30.41 1.29 0.26
N VAL A 342 30.45 0.37 -0.72
CA VAL A 342 31.23 0.57 -1.97
C VAL A 342 30.69 1.75 -2.78
N HIS A 343 29.35 1.89 -2.87
CA HIS A 343 28.75 3.04 -3.55
C HIS A 343 28.98 4.35 -2.79
N SER A 344 28.88 4.31 -1.46
CA SER A 344 29.21 5.49 -0.61
C SER A 344 30.64 5.95 -0.82
N ASN A 345 31.61 5.02 -0.81
CA ASN A 345 33.02 5.35 -1.06
C ASN A 345 33.24 5.94 -2.44
N ARG A 346 32.56 5.39 -3.46
CA ARG A 346 32.63 5.96 -4.83
C ARG A 346 32.06 7.37 -4.89
N MET A 347 30.94 7.63 -4.20
CA MET A 347 30.35 8.97 -4.14
C MET A 347 31.23 9.93 -3.36
N ALA A 348 31.89 9.46 -2.30
CA ALA A 348 32.83 10.27 -1.53
C ALA A 348 34.02 10.76 -2.40
N GLN A 349 34.45 9.96 -3.37
CA GLN A 349 35.48 10.36 -4.33
C GLN A 349 35.07 11.57 -5.20
N LEU A 350 33.76 11.73 -5.47
CA LEU A 350 33.24 12.89 -6.20
C LEU A 350 33.30 14.20 -5.38
N MET A 351 33.53 14.12 -4.07
CA MET A 351 33.66 15.26 -3.19
C MET A 351 35.15 15.76 -3.09
N SER A 352 36.06 15.08 -3.78
CA SER A 352 37.45 15.56 -3.84
C SER A 352 37.52 16.66 -4.88
N ASP A 353 38.12 17.81 -4.51
CA ASP A 353 38.45 18.94 -5.41
C ASP A 353 39.62 18.62 -6.37
N ALA A 354 40.11 17.38 -6.35
CA ALA A 354 41.11 16.92 -7.30
C ALA A 354 40.49 16.88 -8.69
N GLU A 355 41.01 17.67 -9.63
CA GLU A 355 40.66 17.52 -11.04
C GLU A 355 40.84 16.04 -11.44
N PRO A 356 39.87 15.42 -12.12
CA PRO A 356 40.02 14.06 -12.58
C PRO A 356 41.28 13.96 -13.45
N GLU A 357 42.18 13.04 -13.12
CA GLU A 357 43.48 12.81 -13.82
C GLU A 357 43.32 12.56 -15.35
N ASN A 358 42.11 12.50 -15.86
CA ASN A 358 41.79 12.26 -17.28
C ASN A 358 41.17 13.45 -18.00
N VAL A 359 41.29 14.68 -17.50
CA VAL A 359 41.01 15.84 -18.33
C VAL A 359 42.19 16.04 -19.27
N VAL A 360 42.14 15.45 -20.43
CA VAL A 360 43.01 15.79 -21.54
C VAL A 360 42.74 17.27 -21.86
N ARG A 361 43.53 18.19 -21.34
CA ARG A 361 43.50 19.59 -21.76
C ARG A 361 43.95 19.62 -23.24
N MET A 362 42.98 19.60 -24.15
CA MET A 362 43.24 19.85 -25.56
C MET A 362 43.88 21.24 -25.66
N ARG A 363 45.11 21.30 -26.16
CA ARG A 363 45.75 22.57 -26.49
C ARG A 363 44.95 23.21 -27.62
N ARG A 364 44.90 24.53 -27.63
CA ARG A 364 44.15 25.31 -28.66
C ARG A 364 44.55 24.94 -30.11
N ALA A 365 45.70 24.31 -30.29
CA ALA A 365 46.16 23.76 -31.58
C ALA A 365 45.46 22.49 -32.00
N ASP A 366 44.97 21.67 -31.08
CA ASP A 366 44.31 20.39 -31.37
C ASP A 366 42.80 20.59 -31.77
N LEU A 367 42.23 21.75 -31.43
CA LEU A 367 40.86 22.14 -31.80
C LEU A 367 40.69 22.48 -33.28
N ILE A 368 41.77 22.76 -34.00
CA ILE A 368 41.72 23.24 -35.40
C ILE A 368 41.61 22.07 -36.40
N MET A 369 41.84 20.83 -35.97
CA MET A 369 41.81 19.64 -36.86
C MET A 369 40.54 18.80 -36.75
N MET A 370 39.52 19.18 -36.00
CA MET A 370 38.22 18.52 -36.03
C MET A 370 37.29 19.20 -37.03
N THR A 371 37.31 18.71 -38.25
CA THR A 371 36.41 19.11 -39.32
C THR A 371 34.94 18.76 -39.00
N SER A 372 34.11 19.79 -39.14
CA SER A 372 32.68 19.78 -39.47
C SER A 372 31.70 18.97 -38.65
N SER A 373 30.89 19.71 -37.92
CA SER A 373 29.55 19.50 -37.36
C SER A 373 29.41 19.37 -35.86
N GLN A 374 30.26 20.00 -35.06
CA GLN A 374 29.97 20.18 -33.63
C GLN A 374 29.60 21.64 -33.37
N HIS A 375 28.36 21.85 -32.90
CA HIS A 375 27.91 23.16 -32.43
C HIS A 375 28.73 23.58 -31.20
N VAL A 376 29.31 24.77 -31.23
CA VAL A 376 30.04 25.33 -30.10
C VAL A 376 29.06 26.11 -29.25
N TYR A 377 29.04 25.81 -27.97
CA TYR A 377 28.27 26.54 -26.95
C TYR A 377 29.22 27.33 -26.08
N GLU A 378 28.98 28.61 -25.95
CA GLU A 378 29.70 29.46 -24.99
C GLU A 378 28.80 29.70 -23.77
N VAL A 379 29.30 29.39 -22.58
CA VAL A 379 28.62 29.63 -21.32
C VAL A 379 29.18 30.96 -20.75
N ARG A 380 28.34 31.99 -20.66
CA ARG A 380 28.70 33.29 -20.07
C ARG A 380 27.94 33.50 -18.76
N PRO A 381 28.66 33.82 -17.67
CA PRO A 381 27.99 34.18 -16.42
C PRO A 381 27.15 35.45 -16.62
N ARG A 382 25.96 35.49 -16.04
CA ARG A 382 25.11 36.68 -16.04
C ARG A 382 25.71 37.76 -15.15
N LYS A 383 25.50 39.01 -15.50
CA LYS A 383 25.96 40.17 -14.73
C LYS A 383 25.33 40.34 -13.34
N ASP A 384 24.27 39.58 -13.06
CA ASP A 384 23.51 39.57 -11.80
C ASP A 384 23.85 38.40 -10.88
N ASP A 385 24.92 37.62 -11.19
CA ASP A 385 25.39 36.43 -10.46
C ASP A 385 24.32 35.32 -10.24
N ARG A 386 23.19 35.35 -10.97
CA ARG A 386 22.09 34.41 -10.81
C ARG A 386 21.98 33.37 -11.94
N GLY A 387 23.12 32.88 -12.43
CA GLY A 387 23.18 31.85 -13.47
C GLY A 387 24.11 32.19 -14.61
N ALA A 388 24.04 31.38 -15.67
CA ALA A 388 24.82 31.56 -16.88
C ALA A 388 23.91 31.50 -18.11
N ASP A 389 24.28 32.27 -19.15
CA ASP A 389 23.61 32.21 -20.45
C ASP A 389 24.40 31.25 -21.36
N LEU A 390 23.69 30.37 -22.06
CA LEU A 390 24.24 29.49 -23.08
C LEU A 390 24.08 30.17 -24.45
N ILE A 391 25.18 30.45 -25.10
CA ILE A 391 25.22 31.09 -26.39
C ILE A 391 25.69 30.03 -27.41
N SER A 392 24.85 29.79 -28.41
CA SER A 392 25.15 28.89 -29.54
C SER A 392 25.29 29.70 -30.81
N ASP A 393 26.21 29.31 -31.67
CA ASP A 393 26.40 29.89 -33.00
C ASP A 393 25.23 29.62 -33.96
N VAL A 394 24.28 28.73 -33.57
CA VAL A 394 23.12 28.31 -34.40
C VAL A 394 21.78 28.91 -33.92
N LEU A 395 21.73 29.45 -32.69
CA LEU A 395 20.49 30.05 -32.20
C LEU A 395 20.46 31.55 -32.39
N PRO A 396 19.37 32.12 -32.91
CA PRO A 396 19.22 33.58 -33.00
C PRO A 396 19.25 34.19 -31.59
N PRO A 397 19.78 35.42 -31.45
CA PRO A 397 19.87 36.08 -30.16
C PRO A 397 18.46 36.23 -29.52
N PRO A 398 18.32 36.12 -28.21
CA PRO A 398 17.04 36.22 -27.54
C PRO A 398 16.41 37.60 -27.80
N MET A 399 15.15 37.60 -28.26
CA MET A 399 14.39 38.83 -28.47
C MET A 399 14.26 39.54 -27.12
N LYS A 400 14.76 40.78 -27.08
CA LYS A 400 14.53 41.66 -25.92
C LYS A 400 13.02 41.94 -25.81
N GLY A 401 12.38 41.32 -24.84
CA GLY A 401 11.03 41.65 -24.45
C GLY A 401 10.96 43.10 -23.95
N LYS A 402 9.99 43.83 -24.49
CA LYS A 402 9.58 45.15 -23.98
C LYS A 402 8.92 45.03 -22.65
#